data_75a941d9439ae444e122658505332bd7
#
_entry.id   75a941d9439ae444e122658505332bd7
#
_cell.length_a   1.000
_cell.length_b   1.000
_cell.length_c   1.000
_cell.angle_alpha   90.00
_cell.angle_beta   90.00
_cell.angle_gamma   90.00
#
_symmetry.space_group_name_H-M   'P 1'
#
loop_
_entity.id
_entity.type
_entity.pdbx_description
1 polymer ?
#
loop_
_entity_poly.entity_id
_entity_poly.type
_entity_poly.pdbx_seq_one_letter_code
_entity_poly.pdbx_strand_id
1 'polypeptide(L)'
;MCIRDSRGVFVRNIPIDEAIEIFELRATMEELVGRRLAQNITATQQQEMENLVRNMERAVAATDSHAYHLLNLQFHDRLVEMAGNRKLASIYRKLVKEISLFRRLNLAGHNVLPVSAHAHWEILEAIKSGNPDTAGRVLFDHAMNSKARTIENDEQRRRAELPNDPT
;
A
#
# COMPACT_ATOMS: atom_id res chain seq x y z
N MET A 1 28.12 18.96 -27.43
CA MET A 1 28.36 17.52 -27.27
C MET A 1 27.69 17.10 -25.95
N CYS A 2 26.43 16.65 -26.01
CA CYS A 2 25.68 16.28 -24.82
C CYS A 2 25.94 14.80 -24.54
N ILE A 3 26.65 14.52 -23.47
CA ILE A 3 26.79 13.17 -22.93
C ILE A 3 25.50 12.85 -22.21
N ARG A 4 24.61 12.05 -22.82
CA ARG A 4 23.48 11.42 -22.17
C ARG A 4 24.01 10.23 -21.36
N ASP A 5 24.20 10.42 -20.05
CA ASP A 5 24.36 9.34 -19.11
C ASP A 5 23.02 8.61 -19.00
N SER A 6 22.94 7.45 -19.61
CA SER A 6 21.85 6.49 -19.42
C SER A 6 22.01 5.81 -18.06
N ARG A 7 21.71 6.53 -16.98
CA ARG A 7 21.60 5.92 -15.66
C ARG A 7 20.27 5.19 -15.62
N GLY A 8 20.33 3.87 -15.75
CA GLY A 8 19.19 3.00 -15.49
C GLY A 8 18.59 3.34 -14.14
N VAL A 9 17.25 3.27 -14.02
CA VAL A 9 16.55 3.43 -12.75
C VAL A 9 16.93 2.23 -11.89
N PHE A 10 17.95 2.36 -11.06
CA PHE A 10 18.26 1.38 -10.02
C PHE A 10 17.17 1.50 -8.96
N VAL A 11 16.34 0.46 -8.82
CA VAL A 11 15.52 0.28 -7.64
C VAL A 11 16.49 0.00 -6.49
N ARG A 12 16.70 0.98 -5.62
CA ARG A 12 17.53 0.80 -4.42
C ARG A 12 16.91 -0.33 -3.60
N ASN A 13 17.67 -1.39 -3.38
CA ASN A 13 17.28 -2.44 -2.46
C ASN A 13 17.56 -1.91 -1.05
N ILE A 14 16.51 -1.50 -0.34
CA ILE A 14 16.62 -1.02 1.04
C ILE A 14 16.61 -2.21 2.00
N PRO A 15 17.33 -2.13 3.15
CA PRO A 15 17.27 -3.17 4.18
C PRO A 15 15.87 -3.24 4.80
N ILE A 16 15.56 -4.41 5.38
CA ILE A 16 14.24 -4.66 6.01
C ILE A 16 13.95 -3.66 7.13
N ASP A 17 14.95 -3.29 7.92
CA ASP A 17 14.79 -2.35 9.04
C ASP A 17 14.36 -0.96 8.53
N GLU A 18 14.98 -0.46 7.46
CA GLU A 18 14.59 0.80 6.80
C GLU A 18 13.15 0.71 6.24
N ALA A 19 12.78 -0.45 5.67
CA ALA A 19 11.43 -0.68 5.18
C ALA A 19 10.39 -0.65 6.31
N ILE A 20 10.70 -1.22 7.47
CA ILE A 20 9.84 -1.21 8.66
C ILE A 20 9.57 0.23 9.11
N GLU A 21 10.60 1.07 9.21
CA GLU A 21 10.47 2.48 9.57
C GLU A 21 9.60 3.25 8.56
N ILE A 22 9.76 2.98 7.26
CA ILE A 22 8.94 3.60 6.22
C ILE A 22 7.46 3.17 6.35
N PHE A 23 7.18 1.91 6.67
CA PHE A 23 5.80 1.46 6.90
C PHE A 23 5.15 2.16 8.09
N GLU A 24 5.88 2.44 9.16
CA GLU A 24 5.39 3.18 10.33
C GLU A 24 5.05 4.64 10.00
N LEU A 25 5.94 5.31 9.27
CA LEU A 25 5.67 6.67 8.77
C LEU A 25 4.46 6.67 7.84
N ARG A 26 4.38 5.69 6.94
CA ARG A 26 3.24 5.53 6.03
C ARG A 26 1.93 5.35 6.81
N ALA A 27 1.91 4.50 7.85
CA ALA A 27 0.74 4.26 8.67
C ALA A 27 0.24 5.56 9.34
N THR A 28 1.13 6.35 9.91
CA THR A 28 0.81 7.64 10.51
C THR A 28 0.26 8.63 9.48
N MET A 29 0.81 8.65 8.26
CA MET A 29 0.32 9.52 7.18
C MET A 29 -1.06 9.06 6.68
N GLU A 30 -1.29 7.77 6.53
CA GLU A 30 -2.58 7.21 6.12
C GLU A 30 -3.66 7.41 7.18
N GLU A 31 -3.31 7.38 8.48
CA GLU A 31 -4.24 7.77 9.56
C GLU A 31 -4.75 9.20 9.36
N LEU A 32 -3.85 10.16 9.12
CA LEU A 32 -4.25 11.55 8.86
C LEU A 32 -5.10 11.66 7.60
N VAL A 33 -4.79 10.90 6.54
CA VAL A 33 -5.59 10.84 5.31
C VAL A 33 -7.02 10.38 5.62
N GLY A 34 -7.19 9.29 6.35
CA GLY A 34 -8.49 8.76 6.74
C GLY A 34 -9.32 9.75 7.54
N ARG A 35 -8.71 10.40 8.54
CA ARG A 35 -9.36 11.46 9.35
C ARG A 35 -9.89 12.60 8.50
N ARG A 36 -9.10 13.07 7.52
CA ARG A 36 -9.49 14.17 6.64
C ARG A 36 -10.57 13.76 5.65
N LEU A 37 -10.48 12.57 5.07
CA LEU A 37 -11.46 12.09 4.09
C LEU A 37 -12.82 11.84 4.72
N ALA A 38 -12.89 11.27 5.92
CA ALA A 38 -14.16 11.08 6.62
C ALA A 38 -14.96 12.38 6.79
N GLN A 39 -14.28 13.54 6.86
CA GLN A 39 -14.92 14.84 6.99
C GLN A 39 -15.26 15.50 5.67
N ASN A 40 -14.55 15.20 4.59
CA ASN A 40 -14.57 16.04 3.39
C ASN A 40 -14.75 15.28 2.06
N ILE A 41 -14.86 13.95 2.07
CA ILE A 41 -14.99 13.17 0.84
C ILE A 41 -16.34 13.48 0.16
N THR A 42 -16.31 13.76 -1.14
CA THR A 42 -17.51 14.00 -1.94
C THR A 42 -18.10 12.70 -2.48
N ALA A 43 -19.40 12.69 -2.82
CA ALA A 43 -20.06 11.54 -3.45
C ALA A 43 -19.36 11.07 -4.74
N THR A 44 -18.87 12.03 -5.55
CA THR A 44 -18.10 11.70 -6.76
C THR A 44 -16.80 10.99 -6.45
N GLN A 45 -16.08 11.45 -5.44
CA GLN A 45 -14.85 10.81 -4.98
C GLN A 45 -15.10 9.41 -4.39
N GLN A 46 -16.18 9.25 -3.62
CA GLN A 46 -16.59 7.92 -3.12
C GLN A 46 -16.83 6.96 -4.29
N GLN A 47 -17.59 7.37 -5.29
CA GLN A 47 -17.86 6.54 -6.46
C GLN A 47 -16.60 6.19 -7.25
N GLU A 48 -15.66 7.12 -7.39
CA GLU A 48 -14.35 6.85 -8.01
C GLU A 48 -13.60 5.76 -7.24
N MET A 49 -13.56 5.87 -5.92
CA MET A 49 -12.85 4.91 -5.07
C MET A 49 -13.51 3.53 -5.07
N GLU A 50 -14.84 3.47 -5.03
CA GLU A 50 -15.58 2.21 -5.18
C GLU A 50 -15.28 1.51 -6.51
N ASN A 51 -15.19 2.25 -7.60
CA ASN A 51 -14.84 1.70 -8.91
C ASN A 51 -13.42 1.12 -8.92
N LEU A 52 -12.46 1.76 -8.21
CA LEU A 52 -11.11 1.21 -8.05
C LEU A 52 -11.13 -0.12 -7.30
N VAL A 53 -11.89 -0.23 -6.20
CA VAL A 53 -11.97 -1.50 -5.45
C VAL A 53 -12.65 -2.58 -6.27
N ARG A 54 -13.73 -2.29 -7.02
CA ARG A 54 -14.36 -3.24 -7.94
C ARG A 54 -13.39 -3.72 -9.02
N ASN A 55 -12.51 -2.84 -9.53
CA ASN A 55 -11.47 -3.25 -10.48
C ASN A 55 -10.42 -4.16 -9.83
N MET A 56 -10.07 -3.92 -8.54
CA MET A 56 -9.22 -4.83 -7.78
C MET A 56 -9.88 -6.22 -7.64
N GLU A 57 -11.17 -6.30 -7.32
CA GLU A 57 -11.91 -7.56 -7.26
C GLU A 57 -11.88 -8.31 -8.60
N ARG A 58 -12.02 -7.60 -9.72
CA ARG A 58 -11.88 -8.19 -11.07
C ARG A 58 -10.48 -8.75 -11.31
N ALA A 59 -9.44 -8.05 -10.87
CA ALA A 59 -8.06 -8.54 -10.95
C ALA A 59 -7.85 -9.79 -10.07
N VAL A 60 -8.49 -9.84 -8.87
CA VAL A 60 -8.51 -11.03 -8.02
C VAL A 60 -9.17 -12.21 -8.75
N ALA A 61 -10.36 -12.01 -9.33
CA ALA A 61 -11.10 -13.05 -10.04
C ALA A 61 -10.32 -13.56 -11.27
N ALA A 62 -9.54 -12.69 -11.92
CA ALA A 62 -8.66 -13.06 -13.03
C ALA A 62 -7.30 -13.63 -12.58
N THR A 63 -7.03 -13.72 -11.29
CA THR A 63 -5.73 -14.12 -10.72
C THR A 63 -4.56 -13.24 -11.23
N ASP A 64 -4.86 -12.00 -11.61
CA ASP A 64 -3.88 -11.03 -12.13
C ASP A 64 -3.30 -10.18 -11.00
N SER A 65 -2.25 -10.71 -10.36
CA SER A 65 -1.55 -10.04 -9.26
C SER A 65 -0.85 -8.75 -9.70
N HIS A 66 -0.45 -8.65 -10.96
CA HIS A 66 0.18 -7.43 -11.49
C HIS A 66 -0.83 -6.29 -11.63
N ALA A 67 -1.98 -6.56 -12.28
CA ALA A 67 -3.06 -5.59 -12.37
C ALA A 67 -3.54 -5.16 -10.98
N TYR A 68 -3.72 -6.14 -10.07
CA TYR A 68 -4.08 -5.84 -8.67
C TYR A 68 -3.07 -4.90 -8.01
N HIS A 69 -1.77 -5.16 -8.15
CA HIS A 69 -0.73 -4.32 -7.56
C HIS A 69 -0.81 -2.87 -8.06
N LEU A 70 -0.99 -2.66 -9.36
CA LEU A 70 -1.12 -1.32 -9.93
C LEU A 70 -2.37 -0.59 -9.41
N LEU A 71 -3.50 -1.28 -9.33
CA LEU A 71 -4.75 -0.73 -8.78
C LEU A 71 -4.62 -0.40 -7.29
N ASN A 72 -3.93 -1.23 -6.52
CA ASN A 72 -3.63 -0.98 -5.12
C ASN A 72 -2.76 0.28 -4.93
N LEU A 73 -1.75 0.47 -5.77
CA LEU A 73 -0.96 1.70 -5.75
C LEU A 73 -1.83 2.92 -6.08
N GLN A 74 -2.65 2.83 -7.11
CA GLN A 74 -3.55 3.90 -7.53
C GLN A 74 -4.56 4.24 -6.43
N PHE A 75 -5.16 3.25 -5.78
CA PHE A 75 -6.12 3.44 -4.70
C PHE A 75 -5.54 4.31 -3.57
N HIS A 76 -4.40 3.92 -3.03
CA HIS A 76 -3.77 4.66 -1.94
C HIS A 76 -3.30 6.06 -2.38
N ASP A 77 -2.74 6.20 -3.58
CA ASP A 77 -2.31 7.51 -4.10
C ASP A 77 -3.51 8.47 -4.26
N ARG A 78 -4.65 7.96 -4.72
CA ARG A 78 -5.89 8.77 -4.85
C ARG A 78 -6.45 9.20 -3.50
N LEU A 79 -6.47 8.31 -2.48
CA LEU A 79 -6.86 8.71 -1.13
C LEU A 79 -5.98 9.85 -0.59
N VAL A 80 -4.67 9.72 -0.75
CA VAL A 80 -3.69 10.72 -0.32
C VAL A 80 -3.88 12.05 -1.03
N GLU A 81 -4.16 12.03 -2.34
CA GLU A 81 -4.42 13.22 -3.14
C GLU A 81 -5.72 13.91 -2.71
N MET A 82 -6.81 13.13 -2.56
CA MET A 82 -8.14 13.62 -2.16
C MET A 82 -8.13 14.23 -0.74
N ALA A 83 -7.24 13.80 0.15
CA ALA A 83 -7.07 14.38 1.47
C ALA A 83 -6.59 15.86 1.45
N GLY A 84 -6.16 16.37 0.28
CA GLY A 84 -5.88 17.79 0.07
C GLY A 84 -4.62 18.33 0.74
N ASN A 85 -3.73 17.48 1.25
CA ASN A 85 -2.45 17.88 1.84
C ASN A 85 -1.30 17.63 0.86
N ARG A 86 -0.95 18.64 0.06
CA ARG A 86 0.09 18.53 -0.97
C ARG A 86 1.47 18.16 -0.44
N LYS A 87 1.83 18.58 0.77
CA LYS A 87 3.11 18.23 1.40
C LYS A 87 3.14 16.76 1.81
N LEU A 88 2.07 16.30 2.46
CA LEU A 88 1.90 14.88 2.78
C LEU A 88 1.98 14.02 1.52
N ALA A 89 1.24 14.35 0.47
CA ALA A 89 1.25 13.59 -0.80
C ALA A 89 2.66 13.49 -1.41
N SER A 90 3.42 14.59 -1.39
CA SER A 90 4.79 14.60 -1.91
C SER A 90 5.72 13.68 -1.12
N ILE A 91 5.64 13.68 0.21
CA ILE A 91 6.47 12.83 1.06
C ILE A 91 6.04 11.38 0.94
N TYR A 92 4.74 11.11 1.02
CA TYR A 92 4.15 9.79 0.88
C TYR A 92 4.61 9.07 -0.41
N ARG A 93 4.53 9.75 -1.55
CA ARG A 93 4.95 9.18 -2.84
C ARG A 93 6.43 8.81 -2.89
N LYS A 94 7.29 9.56 -2.20
CA LYS A 94 8.73 9.21 -2.08
C LYS A 94 8.90 7.94 -1.26
N LEU A 95 8.29 7.86 -0.07
CA LEU A 95 8.37 6.70 0.81
C LEU A 95 7.82 5.44 0.15
N VAL A 96 6.64 5.54 -0.50
CA VAL A 96 6.01 4.40 -1.19
C VAL A 96 6.88 3.89 -2.34
N LYS A 97 7.60 4.77 -3.05
CA LYS A 97 8.54 4.36 -4.10
C LYS A 97 9.69 3.53 -3.53
N GLU A 98 10.20 3.88 -2.37
CA GLU A 98 11.31 3.16 -1.72
C GLU A 98 10.89 1.74 -1.29
N ILE A 99 9.67 1.55 -0.77
CA ILE A 99 9.16 0.22 -0.36
C ILE A 99 8.39 -0.52 -1.47
N SER A 100 8.46 -0.07 -2.71
CA SER A 100 7.66 -0.65 -3.82
C SER A 100 7.90 -2.14 -4.04
N LEU A 101 9.14 -2.61 -3.86
CA LEU A 101 9.49 -4.03 -3.95
C LEU A 101 8.78 -4.85 -2.87
N PHE A 102 8.85 -4.42 -1.61
CA PHE A 102 8.21 -5.12 -0.50
C PHE A 102 6.68 -5.17 -0.66
N ARG A 103 6.06 -4.07 -1.10
CA ARG A 103 4.62 -4.04 -1.40
C ARG A 103 4.22 -5.05 -2.46
N ARG A 104 5.02 -5.22 -3.51
CA ARG A 104 4.78 -6.22 -4.54
C ARG A 104 4.92 -7.64 -4.00
N LEU A 105 5.95 -7.91 -3.20
CA LEU A 105 6.18 -9.22 -2.58
C LEU A 105 5.06 -9.59 -1.61
N ASN A 106 4.51 -8.62 -0.88
CA ASN A 106 3.38 -8.83 0.02
C ASN A 106 2.08 -9.29 -0.67
N LEU A 107 1.98 -9.11 -1.98
CA LEU A 107 0.81 -9.48 -2.79
C LEU A 107 1.04 -10.76 -3.61
N ALA A 108 2.22 -11.38 -3.51
CA ALA A 108 2.58 -12.55 -4.32
C ALA A 108 1.95 -13.89 -3.84
N GLY A 109 1.40 -13.96 -2.62
CA GLY A 109 0.78 -15.16 -2.06
C GLY A 109 -0.63 -15.42 -2.62
N HIS A 110 -0.96 -16.69 -2.91
CA HIS A 110 -2.23 -17.08 -3.53
C HIS A 110 -3.50 -16.62 -2.76
N ASN A 111 -3.44 -16.54 -1.43
CA ASN A 111 -4.58 -16.19 -0.58
C ASN A 111 -4.59 -14.72 -0.11
N VAL A 112 -3.61 -13.93 -0.52
CA VAL A 112 -3.45 -12.54 -0.04
C VAL A 112 -4.38 -11.59 -0.76
N LEU A 113 -4.60 -11.77 -2.06
CA LEU A 113 -5.35 -10.84 -2.88
C LEU A 113 -6.82 -10.68 -2.45
N PRO A 114 -7.59 -11.77 -2.18
CA PRO A 114 -8.98 -11.64 -1.71
C PRO A 114 -9.08 -10.89 -0.37
N VAL A 115 -8.21 -11.22 0.58
CA VAL A 115 -8.15 -10.57 1.91
C VAL A 115 -7.78 -9.09 1.75
N SER A 116 -6.81 -8.79 0.90
CA SER A 116 -6.41 -7.41 0.61
C SER A 116 -7.53 -6.62 -0.06
N ALA A 117 -8.26 -7.20 -1.02
CA ALA A 117 -9.39 -6.53 -1.68
C ALA A 117 -10.52 -6.23 -0.68
N HIS A 118 -10.84 -7.16 0.20
CA HIS A 118 -11.83 -6.94 1.27
C HIS A 118 -11.43 -5.78 2.19
N ALA A 119 -10.18 -5.71 2.61
CA ALA A 119 -9.68 -4.62 3.46
C ALA A 119 -9.81 -3.22 2.81
N HIS A 120 -9.84 -3.12 1.48
CA HIS A 120 -10.07 -1.85 0.80
C HIS A 120 -11.54 -1.41 0.87
N TRP A 121 -12.48 -2.34 0.89
CA TRP A 121 -13.88 -2.04 1.19
C TRP A 121 -14.05 -1.54 2.64
N GLU A 122 -13.39 -2.16 3.61
CA GLU A 122 -13.41 -1.71 5.01
C GLU A 122 -12.90 -0.26 5.14
N ILE A 123 -11.84 0.11 4.40
CA ILE A 123 -11.35 1.48 4.34
C ILE A 123 -12.44 2.43 3.82
N LEU A 124 -13.10 2.09 2.71
CA LEU A 124 -14.14 2.95 2.15
C LEU A 124 -15.34 3.11 3.08
N GLU A 125 -15.81 2.02 3.69
CA GLU A 125 -16.91 2.09 4.66
C GLU A 125 -16.54 2.93 5.89
N ALA A 126 -15.31 2.81 6.38
CA ALA A 126 -14.82 3.65 7.47
C ALA A 126 -14.80 5.14 7.10
N ILE A 127 -14.35 5.48 5.89
CA ILE A 127 -14.37 6.87 5.40
C ILE A 127 -15.82 7.37 5.23
N LYS A 128 -16.70 6.55 4.64
CA LYS A 128 -18.13 6.88 4.42
C LYS A 128 -18.90 7.04 5.73
N SER A 129 -18.46 6.42 6.81
CA SER A 129 -19.09 6.59 8.14
C SER A 129 -19.08 8.04 8.64
N GLY A 130 -18.20 8.87 8.09
CA GLY A 130 -18.03 10.26 8.52
C GLY A 130 -17.32 10.40 9.88
N ASN A 131 -16.86 9.29 10.47
CA ASN A 131 -16.14 9.31 11.76
C ASN A 131 -14.61 9.35 11.52
N PRO A 132 -13.92 10.48 11.85
CA PRO A 132 -12.50 10.63 11.59
C PRO A 132 -11.62 9.62 12.36
N ASP A 133 -12.02 9.27 13.60
CA ASP A 133 -11.23 8.36 14.43
C ASP A 133 -11.31 6.93 13.87
N THR A 134 -12.49 6.51 13.45
CA THR A 134 -12.68 5.20 12.80
C THR A 134 -11.91 5.12 11.49
N ALA A 135 -12.07 6.10 10.61
CA ALA A 135 -11.39 6.10 9.32
C ALA A 135 -9.87 6.17 9.46
N GLY A 136 -9.36 6.99 10.39
CA GLY A 136 -7.94 7.06 10.67
C GLY A 136 -7.39 5.73 11.17
N ARG A 137 -8.06 5.10 12.14
CA ARG A 137 -7.65 3.83 12.70
C ARG A 137 -7.60 2.72 11.64
N VAL A 138 -8.63 2.59 10.82
CA VAL A 138 -8.69 1.54 9.78
C VAL A 138 -7.56 1.69 8.78
N LEU A 139 -7.24 2.91 8.32
CA LEU A 139 -6.12 3.14 7.42
C LEU A 139 -4.76 2.88 8.08
N PHE A 140 -4.60 3.28 9.34
CA PHE A 140 -3.39 2.98 10.11
C PHE A 140 -3.16 1.47 10.21
N ASP A 141 -4.18 0.74 10.67
CA ASP A 141 -4.11 -0.71 10.86
C ASP A 141 -3.87 -1.45 9.53
N HIS A 142 -4.47 -0.98 8.43
CA HIS A 142 -4.21 -1.52 7.09
C HIS A 142 -2.73 -1.40 6.68
N ALA A 143 -2.10 -0.25 6.95
CA ALA A 143 -0.67 -0.06 6.67
C ALA A 143 0.21 -0.91 7.60
N MET A 144 -0.15 -1.03 8.89
CA MET A 144 0.58 -1.87 9.86
C MET A 144 0.45 -3.37 9.54
N ASN A 145 -0.69 -3.83 9.04
CA ASN A 145 -0.85 -5.18 8.53
C ASN A 145 0.07 -5.46 7.33
N SER A 146 0.30 -4.45 6.47
CA SER A 146 1.27 -4.57 5.37
C SER A 146 2.71 -4.67 5.89
N LYS A 147 3.05 -3.96 6.98
CA LYS A 147 4.34 -4.08 7.68
C LYS A 147 4.54 -5.50 8.21
N ALA A 148 3.54 -6.04 8.93
CA ALA A 148 3.62 -7.39 9.49
C ALA A 148 3.88 -8.44 8.40
N ARG A 149 3.14 -8.40 7.30
CA ARG A 149 3.38 -9.29 6.15
C ARG A 149 4.78 -9.13 5.55
N THR A 150 5.34 -7.93 5.54
CA THR A 150 6.69 -7.70 5.04
C THR A 150 7.72 -8.43 5.91
N ILE A 151 7.58 -8.34 7.24
CA ILE A 151 8.46 -9.03 8.19
C ILE A 151 8.37 -10.56 8.02
N GLU A 152 7.14 -11.09 7.99
CA GLU A 152 6.89 -12.51 7.80
C GLU A 152 7.50 -13.05 6.49
N ASN A 153 7.33 -12.34 5.39
CA ASN A 153 7.89 -12.71 4.09
C ASN A 153 9.42 -12.67 4.09
N ASP A 154 10.03 -11.71 4.78
CA ASP A 154 11.49 -11.62 4.90
C ASP A 154 12.06 -12.78 5.74
N GLU A 155 11.43 -13.10 6.86
CA GLU A 155 11.80 -14.24 7.68
C GLU A 155 11.69 -15.57 6.92
N GLN A 156 10.61 -15.76 6.16
CA GLN A 156 10.42 -16.97 5.34
C GLN A 156 11.52 -17.11 4.27
N ARG A 157 11.88 -16.00 3.61
CA ARG A 157 12.98 -16.01 2.62
C ARG A 157 14.31 -16.36 3.29
N ARG A 158 14.63 -15.75 4.41
CA ARG A 158 15.88 -16.02 5.15
C ARG A 158 15.97 -17.49 5.58
N ARG A 159 14.86 -18.10 6.03
CA ARG A 159 14.80 -19.52 6.38
C ARG A 159 15.01 -20.43 5.17
N ALA A 160 14.47 -20.06 4.00
CA ALA A 160 14.63 -20.83 2.78
C ALA A 160 16.04 -20.75 2.17
N GLU A 161 16.80 -19.70 2.50
CA GLU A 161 18.18 -19.48 2.04
C GLU A 161 19.22 -20.16 2.95
N LEU A 162 18.84 -20.62 4.17
CA LEU A 162 19.72 -21.39 5.05
C LEU A 162 19.91 -22.78 4.44
N PRO A 163 21.17 -23.25 4.22
CA PRO A 163 21.42 -24.61 3.76
C PRO A 163 20.85 -25.61 4.79
N ASN A 164 20.10 -26.61 4.31
CA ASN A 164 19.76 -27.78 5.10
C ASN A 164 21.10 -28.41 5.53
N ASP A 165 21.47 -28.26 6.79
CA ASP A 165 22.61 -28.96 7.37
C ASP A 165 22.23 -30.46 7.48
N PRO A 166 22.81 -31.37 6.70
CA PRO A 166 22.51 -32.80 6.85
C PRO A 166 23.28 -33.32 8.07
N THR A 167 22.57 -33.43 9.21
CA THR A 167 23.03 -34.25 10.34
C THR A 167 23.06 -35.72 9.99
#